data_917d4c85b05874cabbbda96cf44f6652
#
_entry.id   917d4c85b05874cabbbda96cf44f6652
#
_cell.length_a   1.000
_cell.length_b   1.000
_cell.length_c   1.000
_cell.angle_alpha   90.00
_cell.angle_beta   90.00
_cell.angle_gamma   90.00
#
_symmetry.space_group_name_H-M   'P 1'
#
loop_
_entity.id
_entity.type
_entity.pdbx_description
1 polymer ?
#
loop_
_entity_poly.entity_id
_entity_poly.type
_entity_poly.pdbx_seq_one_letter_code
_entity_poly.pdbx_strand_id
1 'polypeptide(L)'
;MKIFELSIQCWNVSCIFTNINGFKYSKLDNPLFFDHVSRHSIFGLIETQHTSDDIDKLQVLGYKCFQACRKKLKYGRKHGGIAVYVHNSLLPGVSKIATTGSETVQIKLDRDIFSLDRDTVISFTYCSPANSSYVQRTQLDTYEDLEQKLSCLGQDVDIIFLGDFIARTGTRLDYISGEDNTDMPDVYDYHIYGLS
;
A
#
# COMPACT_ATOMS: atom_id res chain seq x y z
N MET A 1 -13.94 7.16 -1.58
CA MET A 1 -12.57 6.97 -1.10
C MET A 1 -12.63 5.88 -0.06
N LYS A 2 -11.94 4.75 -0.26
CA LYS A 2 -11.84 3.70 0.76
C LYS A 2 -10.58 3.99 1.56
N ILE A 3 -10.70 4.06 2.88
CA ILE A 3 -9.60 4.31 3.81
C ILE A 3 -9.45 3.06 4.65
N PHE A 4 -8.23 2.55 4.77
CA PHE A 4 -7.89 1.44 5.65
C PHE A 4 -6.83 1.94 6.62
N GLU A 5 -7.06 1.74 7.91
CA GLU A 5 -6.14 2.10 8.98
C GLU A 5 -5.63 0.84 9.67
N LEU A 6 -4.33 0.77 9.90
CA LEU A 6 -3.65 -0.29 10.63
C LEU A 6 -2.79 0.35 11.71
N SER A 7 -2.92 -0.10 12.94
CA SER A 7 -2.04 0.28 14.04
C SER A 7 -1.15 -0.89 14.42
N ILE A 8 0.15 -0.71 14.34
CA ILE A 8 1.13 -1.67 14.84
C ILE A 8 1.43 -1.29 16.28
N GLN A 9 0.90 -2.04 17.24
CA GLN A 9 0.86 -1.65 18.67
C GLN A 9 2.23 -1.48 19.33
N CYS A 10 3.26 -2.16 18.85
CA CYS A 10 4.58 -2.16 19.53
C CYS A 10 5.30 -0.81 19.54
N TRP A 11 5.00 0.12 18.61
CA TRP A 11 5.76 1.37 18.44
C TRP A 11 4.95 2.63 18.11
N ASN A 12 3.66 2.64 18.34
CA ASN A 12 2.80 3.73 17.84
C ASN A 12 2.99 4.00 16.33
N VAL A 13 3.38 2.97 15.56
CA VAL A 13 3.42 3.09 14.11
C VAL A 13 2.01 2.93 13.60
N SER A 14 1.40 4.04 13.26
CA SER A 14 0.11 4.06 12.58
C SER A 14 0.34 4.07 11.07
N CYS A 15 -0.36 3.21 10.37
CA CYS A 15 -0.32 3.12 8.93
C CYS A 15 -1.72 3.30 8.35
N ILE A 16 -1.85 4.17 7.37
CA ILE A 16 -3.09 4.38 6.63
C ILE A 16 -2.88 4.13 5.15
N PHE A 17 -3.91 3.65 4.50
CA PHE A 17 -3.89 3.35 3.08
C PHE A 17 -5.17 3.84 2.40
N THR A 18 -5.06 4.47 1.24
CA THR A 18 -6.22 4.99 0.52
C THR A 18 -6.03 4.97 -1.01
N ASN A 19 -7.10 4.61 -1.73
CA ASN A 19 -7.19 4.81 -3.17
C ASN A 19 -7.67 6.22 -3.45
N ILE A 20 -6.83 7.05 -4.08
CA ILE A 20 -7.10 8.47 -4.34
C ILE A 20 -7.64 8.75 -5.74
N ASN A 21 -7.68 7.74 -6.63
CA ASN A 21 -8.16 7.88 -8.00
C ASN A 21 -7.61 9.14 -8.70
N GLY A 22 -6.29 9.22 -8.77
CA GLY A 22 -5.56 10.31 -9.39
C GLY A 22 -5.07 11.37 -8.42
N PHE A 23 -3.79 11.66 -8.57
CA PHE A 23 -3.07 12.70 -7.86
C PHE A 23 -3.35 14.05 -8.53
N LYS A 24 -4.55 14.57 -8.31
CA LYS A 24 -4.79 15.97 -8.67
C LYS A 24 -4.13 16.82 -7.58
N TYR A 25 -3.37 17.83 -7.97
CA TYR A 25 -2.70 18.77 -7.07
C TYR A 25 -3.56 19.23 -5.90
N SER A 26 -4.87 19.33 -6.12
CA SER A 26 -5.84 19.75 -5.11
C SER A 26 -6.04 18.78 -3.93
N LYS A 27 -5.52 17.53 -3.98
CA LYS A 27 -5.78 16.58 -2.89
C LYS A 27 -4.74 16.66 -1.78
N LEU A 28 -3.44 16.72 -2.11
CA LEU A 28 -2.41 16.99 -1.08
C LEU A 28 -2.47 18.46 -0.60
N ASP A 29 -2.89 19.35 -1.48
CA ASP A 29 -3.11 20.77 -1.11
C ASP A 29 -4.40 20.97 -0.32
N ASN A 30 -5.27 19.95 -0.21
CA ASN A 30 -6.45 20.01 0.64
C ASN A 30 -6.03 19.84 2.11
N PRO A 31 -6.16 20.88 2.95
CA PRO A 31 -5.72 20.84 4.33
C PRO A 31 -6.38 19.71 5.15
N LEU A 32 -7.64 19.40 4.88
CA LEU A 32 -8.37 18.34 5.59
C LEU A 32 -7.81 16.96 5.24
N PHE A 33 -7.49 16.73 3.97
CA PHE A 33 -6.89 15.47 3.55
C PHE A 33 -5.48 15.32 4.13
N PHE A 34 -4.69 16.40 4.05
CA PHE A 34 -3.34 16.40 4.59
C PHE A 34 -3.34 16.23 6.12
N ASP A 35 -4.20 16.94 6.84
CA ASP A 35 -4.36 16.76 8.29
C ASP A 35 -4.71 15.32 8.66
N HIS A 36 -5.57 14.67 7.87
CA HIS A 36 -5.93 13.28 8.11
C HIS A 36 -4.74 12.33 7.92
N VAL A 37 -4.05 12.38 6.78
CA VAL A 37 -2.95 11.44 6.49
C VAL A 37 -1.70 11.72 7.32
N SER A 38 -1.44 12.99 7.69
CA SER A 38 -0.26 13.38 8.46
C SER A 38 -0.31 12.99 9.94
N ARG A 39 -1.43 12.50 10.41
CA ARG A 39 -1.56 11.87 11.75
C ARG A 39 -0.93 10.49 11.80
N HIS A 40 -0.58 9.92 10.65
CA HIS A 40 -0.04 8.58 10.54
C HIS A 40 1.46 8.62 10.24
N SER A 41 2.18 7.72 10.87
CA SER A 41 3.63 7.59 10.68
C SER A 41 3.99 7.08 9.29
N ILE A 42 3.09 6.28 8.71
CA ILE A 42 3.21 5.73 7.36
C ILE A 42 1.85 5.92 6.67
N PHE A 43 1.84 6.42 5.44
CA PHE A 43 0.64 6.42 4.64
C PHE A 43 0.90 6.06 3.19
N GLY A 44 0.03 5.21 2.64
CA GLY A 44 0.08 4.74 1.27
C GLY A 44 -1.04 5.31 0.42
N LEU A 45 -0.70 5.84 -0.75
CA LEU A 45 -1.64 6.32 -1.75
C LEU A 45 -1.52 5.46 -2.99
N ILE A 46 -2.63 4.88 -3.43
CA ILE A 46 -2.70 4.13 -4.69
C ILE A 46 -3.56 4.84 -5.72
N GLU A 47 -3.43 4.40 -6.97
CA GLU A 47 -3.99 5.09 -8.13
C GLU A 47 -3.60 6.57 -8.17
N THR A 48 -2.36 6.85 -7.83
CA THR A 48 -1.83 8.22 -7.84
C THR A 48 -1.77 8.83 -9.23
N GLN A 49 -1.75 7.99 -10.28
CA GLN A 49 -1.68 8.41 -11.68
C GLN A 49 -0.46 9.31 -11.99
N HIS A 50 0.59 9.26 -11.17
CA HIS A 50 1.83 9.97 -11.39
C HIS A 50 2.74 9.23 -12.38
N THR A 51 3.70 9.95 -12.93
CA THR A 51 4.77 9.42 -13.78
C THR A 51 6.12 9.80 -13.19
N SER A 52 7.21 9.28 -13.76
CA SER A 52 8.56 9.68 -13.38
C SER A 52 8.81 11.19 -13.39
N ASP A 53 8.09 11.92 -14.27
CA ASP A 53 8.23 13.38 -14.41
C ASP A 53 7.50 14.15 -13.28
N ASP A 54 6.69 13.46 -12.48
CA ASP A 54 5.88 14.07 -11.41
C ASP A 54 6.47 13.85 -10.01
N ILE A 55 7.69 13.29 -9.91
CA ILE A 55 8.31 12.91 -8.63
C ILE A 55 8.42 14.09 -7.66
N ASP A 56 8.84 15.24 -8.15
CA ASP A 56 9.00 16.44 -7.32
C ASP A 56 7.67 16.92 -6.73
N LYS A 57 6.57 16.59 -7.39
CA LYS A 57 5.21 16.96 -6.96
C LYS A 57 4.66 16.06 -5.85
N LEU A 58 5.34 14.94 -5.58
CA LEU A 58 4.98 14.00 -4.53
C LEU A 58 5.65 14.32 -3.19
N GLN A 59 6.37 15.42 -3.09
CA GLN A 59 7.07 15.77 -1.86
C GLN A 59 6.08 16.23 -0.78
N VAL A 60 6.23 15.64 0.40
CA VAL A 60 5.48 15.99 1.60
C VAL A 60 6.46 16.32 2.71
N LEU A 61 6.33 17.50 3.29
CA LEU A 61 7.20 17.95 4.36
C LEU A 61 7.14 17.00 5.55
N GLY A 62 8.31 16.58 6.05
CA GLY A 62 8.43 15.63 7.16
C GLY A 62 8.35 14.16 6.78
N TYR A 63 8.15 13.85 5.49
CA TYR A 63 8.07 12.48 5.00
C TYR A 63 9.02 12.20 3.85
N LYS A 64 9.51 10.98 3.81
CA LYS A 64 10.18 10.41 2.64
C LYS A 64 9.18 9.63 1.81
N CYS A 65 9.13 9.90 0.51
CA CYS A 65 8.28 9.19 -0.44
C CYS A 65 9.03 8.02 -1.09
N PHE A 66 8.46 6.83 -1.00
CA PHE A 66 8.81 5.66 -1.79
C PHE A 66 7.72 5.42 -2.82
N GLN A 67 8.08 5.23 -4.07
CA GLN A 67 7.08 5.20 -5.13
C GLN A 67 7.33 4.10 -6.16
N ALA A 68 6.25 3.72 -6.83
CA ALA A 68 6.23 2.96 -8.07
C ALA A 68 5.24 3.62 -9.04
N CYS A 69 5.64 3.79 -10.28
CA CYS A 69 4.79 4.38 -11.31
C CYS A 69 4.89 3.61 -12.62
N ARG A 70 3.81 3.64 -13.38
CA ARG A 70 3.81 3.08 -14.73
C ARG A 70 4.59 3.95 -15.67
N LYS A 71 5.20 3.33 -16.67
CA LYS A 71 5.86 4.07 -17.76
C LYS A 71 4.83 4.99 -18.44
N LYS A 72 5.24 6.23 -18.70
CA LYS A 72 4.43 7.18 -19.44
C LYS A 72 4.11 6.64 -20.82
N LEU A 73 2.84 6.58 -21.14
CA LEU A 73 2.39 6.26 -22.49
C LEU A 73 2.42 7.51 -23.36
N LYS A 74 2.72 7.33 -24.64
CA LYS A 74 2.70 8.43 -25.61
C LYS A 74 1.31 9.04 -25.73
N TYR A 75 0.27 8.19 -25.62
CA TYR A 75 -1.14 8.57 -25.68
C TYR A 75 -1.93 7.85 -24.59
N GLY A 76 -2.97 8.49 -24.06
CA GLY A 76 -3.89 7.92 -23.08
C GLY A 76 -3.82 8.57 -21.70
N ARG A 77 -4.76 8.15 -20.83
CA ARG A 77 -4.80 8.62 -19.45
C ARG A 77 -3.70 7.95 -18.63
N LYS A 78 -3.18 8.67 -17.68
CA LYS A 78 -2.31 8.10 -16.64
C LYS A 78 -3.17 7.20 -15.74
N HIS A 79 -2.68 6.03 -15.39
CA HIS A 79 -3.36 5.08 -14.52
C HIS A 79 -2.36 4.42 -13.58
N GLY A 80 -2.86 3.89 -12.45
CA GLY A 80 -2.05 3.20 -11.45
C GLY A 80 -1.13 4.15 -10.69
N GLY A 81 0.00 3.64 -10.26
CA GLY A 81 0.97 4.37 -9.44
C GLY A 81 0.67 4.27 -7.95
N ILE A 82 1.74 4.10 -7.18
CA ILE A 82 1.72 3.99 -5.72
C ILE A 82 2.74 4.96 -5.15
N ALA A 83 2.37 5.69 -4.12
CA ALA A 83 3.26 6.54 -3.34
C ALA A 83 3.09 6.19 -1.85
N VAL A 84 4.18 5.79 -1.21
CA VAL A 84 4.22 5.45 0.21
C VAL A 84 5.09 6.47 0.92
N TYR A 85 4.52 7.10 1.91
CA TYR A 85 5.17 8.14 2.70
C TYR A 85 5.50 7.59 4.08
N VAL A 86 6.75 7.76 4.47
CA VAL A 86 7.26 7.35 5.77
C VAL A 86 7.77 8.57 6.49
N HIS A 87 7.24 8.83 7.69
CA HIS A 87 7.69 9.96 8.51
C HIS A 87 9.19 9.85 8.78
N ASN A 88 9.89 10.97 8.72
CA ASN A 88 11.35 11.02 8.79
C ASN A 88 11.92 10.42 10.09
N SER A 89 11.16 10.43 11.19
CA SER A 89 11.56 9.82 12.45
C SER A 89 11.70 8.30 12.39
N LEU A 90 11.02 7.64 11.45
CA LEU A 90 11.05 6.18 11.27
C LEU A 90 12.14 5.71 10.30
N LEU A 91 12.73 6.62 9.53
CA LEU A 91 13.67 6.27 8.46
C LEU A 91 14.90 5.47 8.92
N PRO A 92 15.42 5.63 10.15
CA PRO A 92 16.54 4.78 10.59
C PRO A 92 16.23 3.29 10.58
N GLY A 93 14.95 2.90 10.80
CA GLY A 93 14.51 1.51 10.83
C GLY A 93 13.72 1.09 9.58
N VAL A 94 13.57 1.97 8.57
CA VAL A 94 12.77 1.66 7.38
C VAL A 94 13.65 1.62 6.13
N SER A 95 13.60 0.52 5.41
CA SER A 95 14.26 0.37 4.11
C SER A 95 13.25 0.02 3.01
N LYS A 96 13.51 0.51 1.79
CA LYS A 96 12.74 0.09 0.61
C LYS A 96 13.29 -1.23 0.10
N ILE A 97 12.41 -2.20 -0.11
CA ILE A 97 12.75 -3.41 -0.85
C ILE A 97 12.69 -3.08 -2.34
N ALA A 98 13.74 -3.44 -3.06
CA ALA A 98 13.77 -3.27 -4.52
C ALA A 98 12.75 -4.21 -5.15
N THR A 99 11.70 -3.64 -5.74
CA THR A 99 10.68 -4.38 -6.47
C THR A 99 10.75 -4.04 -7.96
N THR A 100 10.61 -5.05 -8.80
CA THR A 100 10.35 -4.86 -10.22
C THR A 100 8.87 -4.55 -10.42
N GLY A 101 8.55 -3.71 -11.41
CA GLY A 101 7.15 -3.39 -11.73
C GLY A 101 6.63 -2.11 -11.08
N SER A 102 5.36 -1.81 -11.36
CA SER A 102 4.71 -0.53 -11.03
C SER A 102 3.51 -0.66 -10.10
N GLU A 103 3.16 -1.89 -9.71
CA GLU A 103 1.93 -2.21 -8.99
C GLU A 103 2.18 -2.53 -7.50
N THR A 104 3.43 -2.43 -7.05
CA THR A 104 3.79 -2.76 -5.66
C THR A 104 4.93 -1.87 -5.17
N VAL A 105 4.80 -1.38 -3.93
CA VAL A 105 5.88 -0.77 -3.16
C VAL A 105 6.00 -1.54 -1.86
N GLN A 106 7.19 -2.05 -1.56
CA GLN A 106 7.47 -2.76 -0.32
C GLN A 106 8.47 -1.99 0.51
N ILE A 107 8.17 -1.84 1.79
CA ILE A 107 9.07 -1.31 2.80
C ILE A 107 9.26 -2.35 3.89
N LYS A 108 10.47 -2.42 4.42
CA LYS A 108 10.83 -3.31 5.52
C LYS A 108 11.04 -2.48 6.79
N LEU A 109 10.43 -2.89 7.86
CA LEU A 109 10.66 -2.43 9.22
C LEU A 109 11.68 -3.36 9.87
N ASP A 110 12.77 -2.79 10.35
CA ASP A 110 13.84 -3.51 11.04
C ASP A 110 13.40 -3.92 12.44
N ARG A 111 13.50 -5.21 12.77
CA ARG A 111 13.03 -5.76 14.04
C ARG A 111 13.71 -5.15 15.25
N ASP A 112 15.03 -4.91 15.16
CA ASP A 112 15.79 -4.44 16.31
C ASP A 112 15.47 -2.98 16.63
N ILE A 113 15.22 -2.15 15.59
CA ILE A 113 14.85 -0.74 15.75
C ILE A 113 13.40 -0.60 16.22
N PHE A 114 12.49 -1.44 15.72
CA PHE A 114 11.06 -1.39 16.08
C PHE A 114 10.67 -2.37 17.18
N SER A 115 11.64 -3.09 17.78
CA SER A 115 11.42 -4.13 18.81
C SER A 115 10.32 -5.13 18.42
N LEU A 116 10.40 -5.60 17.19
CA LEU A 116 9.52 -6.61 16.62
C LEU A 116 10.18 -7.99 16.81
N ASP A 117 9.38 -9.04 16.82
CA ASP A 117 9.89 -10.41 16.89
C ASP A 117 10.66 -10.79 15.61
N ARG A 118 10.21 -10.22 14.46
CA ARG A 118 10.81 -10.41 13.15
C ARG A 118 10.83 -9.12 12.36
N ASP A 119 11.68 -9.08 11.34
CA ASP A 119 11.56 -8.03 10.31
C ASP A 119 10.16 -8.06 9.71
N THR A 120 9.52 -6.91 9.58
CA THR A 120 8.16 -6.84 9.03
C THR A 120 8.17 -6.12 7.69
N VAL A 121 7.64 -6.77 6.67
CA VAL A 121 7.48 -6.20 5.34
C VAL A 121 6.06 -5.71 5.16
N ILE A 122 5.89 -4.42 4.88
CA ILE A 122 4.61 -3.85 4.49
C ILE A 122 4.60 -3.71 2.96
N SER A 123 3.69 -4.43 2.31
CA SER A 123 3.52 -4.44 0.87
C SER A 123 2.29 -3.64 0.47
N PHE A 124 2.49 -2.47 -0.15
CA PHE A 124 1.43 -1.65 -0.74
C PHE A 124 1.22 -2.10 -2.17
N THR A 125 0.03 -2.62 -2.47
CA THR A 125 -0.23 -3.27 -3.76
C THR A 125 -1.52 -2.76 -4.39
N TYR A 126 -1.49 -2.54 -5.69
CA TYR A 126 -2.67 -2.25 -6.51
C TYR A 126 -2.82 -3.33 -7.59
N CYS A 127 -3.83 -4.16 -7.45
CA CYS A 127 -4.18 -5.15 -8.46
C CYS A 127 -5.09 -4.53 -9.51
N SER A 128 -4.58 -4.36 -10.71
CA SER A 128 -5.39 -3.86 -11.82
C SER A 128 -6.45 -4.89 -12.23
N PRO A 129 -7.67 -4.45 -12.61
CA PRO A 129 -8.67 -5.36 -13.13
C PRO A 129 -8.14 -6.19 -14.31
N ALA A 130 -8.42 -7.50 -14.34
CA ALA A 130 -7.93 -8.41 -15.39
C ALA A 130 -8.32 -7.97 -16.80
N ASN A 131 -9.48 -7.34 -16.95
CA ASN A 131 -9.97 -6.80 -18.22
C ASN A 131 -9.49 -5.38 -18.52
N SER A 132 -8.60 -4.80 -17.69
CA SER A 132 -8.08 -3.47 -17.95
C SER A 132 -7.19 -3.45 -19.20
N SER A 133 -7.20 -2.35 -19.93
CA SER A 133 -6.34 -2.17 -21.10
C SER A 133 -4.85 -2.26 -20.75
N TYR A 134 -4.49 -2.02 -19.50
CA TYR A 134 -3.12 -2.17 -19.01
C TYR A 134 -2.73 -3.64 -18.92
N VAL A 135 -3.52 -4.47 -18.23
CA VAL A 135 -3.28 -5.91 -18.09
C VAL A 135 -3.27 -6.59 -19.45
N GLN A 136 -4.25 -6.30 -20.31
CA GLN A 136 -4.33 -6.87 -21.67
C GLN A 136 -3.09 -6.56 -22.52
N ARG A 137 -2.53 -5.37 -22.38
CA ARG A 137 -1.36 -4.94 -23.15
C ARG A 137 -0.04 -5.46 -22.58
N THR A 138 0.09 -5.50 -21.26
CA THR A 138 1.32 -5.93 -20.58
C THR A 138 1.35 -7.42 -20.32
N GLN A 139 0.19 -8.10 -20.41
CA GLN A 139 -0.01 -9.49 -20.01
C GLN A 139 0.47 -9.74 -18.56
N LEU A 140 0.42 -8.69 -17.72
CA LEU A 140 0.84 -8.78 -16.34
C LEU A 140 -0.25 -9.47 -15.51
N ASP A 141 0.07 -10.60 -14.92
CA ASP A 141 -0.68 -11.13 -13.79
C ASP A 141 -0.13 -10.50 -12.50
N THR A 142 -0.94 -9.63 -11.89
CA THR A 142 -0.51 -8.91 -10.67
C THR A 142 -0.34 -9.86 -9.49
N TYR A 143 -1.11 -10.94 -9.44
CA TYR A 143 -1.00 -11.94 -8.36
C TYR A 143 0.25 -12.79 -8.52
N GLU A 144 0.56 -13.23 -9.74
CA GLU A 144 1.80 -13.96 -10.03
C GLU A 144 3.04 -13.09 -9.75
N ASP A 145 3.00 -11.82 -10.17
CA ASP A 145 4.07 -10.83 -9.87
C ASP A 145 4.25 -10.64 -8.36
N LEU A 146 3.14 -10.59 -7.61
CA LEU A 146 3.17 -10.47 -6.16
C LEU A 146 3.76 -11.74 -5.51
N GLU A 147 3.31 -12.92 -5.92
CA GLU A 147 3.81 -14.21 -5.44
C GLU A 147 5.32 -14.34 -5.67
N GLN A 148 5.80 -13.96 -6.86
CA GLN A 148 7.22 -13.96 -7.17
C GLN A 148 8.00 -13.01 -6.26
N LYS A 149 7.48 -11.83 -5.97
CA LYS A 149 8.12 -10.88 -5.05
C LYS A 149 8.18 -11.41 -3.62
N LEU A 150 7.13 -12.10 -3.19
CA LEU A 150 7.06 -12.70 -1.86
C LEU A 150 8.03 -13.86 -1.72
N SER A 151 8.16 -14.69 -2.75
CA SER A 151 9.11 -15.83 -2.73
C SER A 151 10.56 -15.39 -2.60
N CYS A 152 10.87 -14.13 -2.95
CA CYS A 152 12.20 -13.53 -2.76
C CYS A 152 12.44 -13.04 -1.33
N LEU A 153 11.40 -12.95 -0.50
CA LEU A 153 11.55 -12.59 0.91
C LEU A 153 12.02 -13.83 1.71
N GLY A 154 12.86 -13.62 2.70
CA GLY A 154 13.30 -14.69 3.59
C GLY A 154 12.11 -15.31 4.35
N GLN A 155 12.30 -16.53 4.87
CA GLN A 155 11.25 -17.21 5.65
C GLN A 155 11.05 -16.61 7.05
N ASP A 156 11.96 -15.76 7.52
CA ASP A 156 11.92 -15.14 8.85
C ASP A 156 11.49 -13.68 8.80
N VAL A 157 10.43 -13.40 8.06
CA VAL A 157 9.80 -12.08 7.97
C VAL A 157 8.29 -12.18 8.12
N ASP A 158 7.71 -11.22 8.81
CA ASP A 158 6.27 -11.03 8.83
C ASP A 158 5.85 -10.15 7.65
N ILE A 159 4.68 -10.43 7.07
CA ILE A 159 4.23 -9.72 5.88
C ILE A 159 2.85 -9.15 6.11
N ILE A 160 2.73 -7.83 5.90
CA ILE A 160 1.46 -7.12 5.95
C ILE A 160 1.14 -6.64 4.54
N PHE A 161 -0.05 -6.99 4.06
CA PHE A 161 -0.55 -6.53 2.78
C PHE A 161 -1.54 -5.40 2.96
N LEU A 162 -1.28 -4.28 2.30
CA LEU A 162 -2.19 -3.14 2.21
C LEU A 162 -2.43 -2.85 0.74
N GLY A 163 -3.68 -2.91 0.28
CA GLY A 163 -3.89 -2.74 -1.15
C GLY A 163 -5.34 -2.79 -1.60
N ASP A 164 -5.54 -2.48 -2.87
CA ASP A 164 -6.77 -2.72 -3.58
C ASP A 164 -6.57 -3.95 -4.47
N PHE A 165 -7.00 -5.10 -3.96
CA PHE A 165 -6.78 -6.38 -4.63
C PHE A 165 -7.85 -6.71 -5.66
N ILE A 166 -8.93 -5.89 -5.76
CA ILE A 166 -10.10 -6.12 -6.65
C ILE A 166 -10.56 -7.58 -6.58
N ALA A 167 -10.30 -8.22 -5.43
CA ALA A 167 -10.70 -9.58 -5.18
C ALA A 167 -12.24 -9.62 -5.13
N ARG A 168 -12.84 -10.36 -6.06
CA ARG A 168 -14.24 -10.70 -5.99
C ARG A 168 -14.34 -12.07 -5.35
N THR A 169 -14.90 -12.12 -4.17
CA THR A 169 -15.15 -13.38 -3.45
C THR A 169 -16.25 -14.21 -4.12
N GLY A 170 -16.84 -13.71 -5.21
CA GLY A 170 -17.92 -14.34 -5.94
C GLY A 170 -19.18 -14.37 -5.08
N THR A 171 -19.71 -15.59 -4.82
CA THR A 171 -20.85 -15.82 -3.92
C THR A 171 -20.43 -16.10 -2.48
N ARG A 172 -19.14 -16.11 -2.18
CA ARG A 172 -18.65 -16.29 -0.80
C ARG A 172 -18.91 -15.04 0.00
N LEU A 173 -19.28 -15.22 1.26
CA LEU A 173 -19.45 -14.11 2.18
C LEU A 173 -18.11 -13.43 2.44
N ASP A 174 -18.09 -12.10 2.49
CA ASP A 174 -16.89 -11.29 2.76
C ASP A 174 -16.51 -11.29 4.25
N TYR A 175 -17.14 -12.16 5.04
CA TYR A 175 -16.87 -12.31 6.47
C TYR A 175 -16.96 -13.78 6.88
N ILE A 176 -16.22 -14.13 7.91
CA ILE A 176 -16.27 -15.46 8.52
C ILE A 176 -17.36 -15.40 9.60
N SER A 177 -18.43 -16.20 9.43
CA SER A 177 -19.43 -16.35 10.47
C SER A 177 -18.79 -17.08 11.67
N GLY A 178 -18.94 -16.50 12.87
CA GLY A 178 -18.17 -16.82 14.08
C GLY A 178 -18.36 -18.22 14.70
N GLU A 179 -18.77 -19.23 13.96
CA GLU A 179 -18.94 -20.58 14.50
C GLU A 179 -17.75 -21.54 14.23
N ASP A 180 -16.78 -21.14 13.40
CA ASP A 180 -15.63 -22.00 13.01
C ASP A 180 -14.27 -21.45 13.50
N ASN A 181 -14.22 -20.70 14.59
CA ASN A 181 -13.04 -19.98 15.08
C ASN A 181 -12.02 -20.83 15.86
N THR A 182 -11.88 -22.12 15.57
CA THR A 182 -10.93 -22.96 16.34
C THR A 182 -9.49 -22.93 15.83
N ASP A 183 -9.22 -22.40 14.63
CA ASP A 183 -7.86 -22.45 14.00
C ASP A 183 -7.39 -21.13 13.36
N MET A 184 -8.01 -20.00 13.67
CA MET A 184 -7.52 -18.72 13.16
C MET A 184 -6.51 -18.10 14.13
N PRO A 185 -5.34 -17.66 13.66
CA PRO A 185 -4.48 -16.78 14.45
C PRO A 185 -5.26 -15.50 14.77
N ASP A 186 -5.02 -14.91 15.94
CA ASP A 186 -5.69 -13.72 16.43
C ASP A 186 -5.83 -12.68 15.30
N VAL A 187 -7.05 -12.54 14.78
CA VAL A 187 -7.37 -11.54 13.77
C VAL A 187 -7.50 -10.22 14.49
N TYR A 188 -6.54 -9.34 14.27
CA TYR A 188 -6.60 -7.98 14.76
C TYR A 188 -7.86 -7.30 14.26
N ASP A 189 -8.64 -6.69 15.17
CA ASP A 189 -9.87 -5.97 14.86
C ASP A 189 -9.61 -4.86 13.83
N TYR A 190 -10.10 -5.05 12.62
CA TYR A 190 -10.08 -4.03 11.59
C TYR A 190 -11.31 -3.14 11.74
N HIS A 191 -11.13 -1.95 12.25
CA HIS A 191 -12.19 -0.95 12.20
C HIS A 191 -12.33 -0.39 10.79
N ILE A 192 -13.34 -0.87 10.05
CA ILE A 192 -13.71 -0.31 8.74
C ILE A 192 -14.66 0.86 9.00
N TYR A 193 -14.18 2.08 8.88
CA TYR A 193 -15.04 3.25 8.87
C TYR A 193 -15.50 3.51 7.43
N GLY A 194 -16.74 3.08 7.14
CA GLY A 194 -17.44 3.50 5.95
C GLY A 194 -18.02 4.89 6.17
N LEU A 195 -17.54 5.89 5.45
CA LEU A 195 -18.24 7.16 5.30
C LEU A 195 -19.22 7.02 4.15
N SER A 196 -20.53 7.02 4.49
CA SER A 196 -21.66 7.13 3.56
C SER A 196 -21.68 8.49 2.86
#